data_327186727a41a0c5fd74ceee6e8c3c39
#
_entry.id   327186727a41a0c5fd74ceee6e8c3c39
#
_cell.length_a   1.000
_cell.length_b   1.000
_cell.length_c   1.000
_cell.angle_alpha   90.00
_cell.angle_beta   90.00
_cell.angle_gamma   90.00
#
_symmetry.space_group_name_H-M   'P 1'
#
loop_
_entity.id
_entity.type
_entity.pdbx_description
1 polymer ?
#
loop_
_entity_poly.entity_id
_entity_poly.type
_entity_poly.pdbx_seq_one_letter_code
_entity_poly.pdbx_strand_id
1 'polypeptide(L)'
;MKKSIIVSTLILTTTFSFALDLNSVAKGVVDSVTKEQTTTQKTNTTTSNLNDSTVSNGLKEALKVGVKYATTQLGSQNGYLNNSLVKIPLPNNLSGAESLIRTAGGDKMVDDLINSMNGAASKAAPKTAEIFLDAIDKMSLTDAQNILAGGNNAATNYFKSNTTDSLKKLITPIIQETMQENQVATYYDSVNNLYKSSTKGLVDNSSVMNLAKNFGVDSYIPGSSNESLDEFITNKAIEGLFTMIAQKESAIRSNPVEQTSSILKQVFGK
;
A
#
# COMPACT_ATOMS: atom_id res chain seq x y z
N MET A 1 -26.34 28.38 -52.77
CA MET A 1 -25.24 29.01 -52.06
C MET A 1 -25.48 28.84 -50.56
N LYS A 2 -24.90 27.81 -49.91
CA LYS A 2 -24.93 27.62 -48.45
C LYS A 2 -23.50 27.51 -47.98
N LYS A 3 -23.03 28.50 -47.22
CA LYS A 3 -21.71 28.58 -46.65
C LYS A 3 -21.65 27.69 -45.38
N SER A 4 -20.85 26.66 -45.38
CA SER A 4 -20.51 25.88 -44.20
C SER A 4 -19.43 26.60 -43.41
N ILE A 5 -19.71 26.89 -42.14
CA ILE A 5 -18.78 27.44 -41.18
C ILE A 5 -18.22 26.25 -40.42
N ILE A 6 -16.91 25.95 -40.61
CA ILE A 6 -16.15 24.96 -39.84
C ILE A 6 -15.69 25.68 -38.58
N VAL A 7 -16.26 25.30 -37.43
CA VAL A 7 -15.76 25.71 -36.12
C VAL A 7 -14.71 24.71 -35.70
N SER A 8 -13.44 25.13 -35.78
CA SER A 8 -12.29 24.35 -35.28
C SER A 8 -12.18 24.55 -33.80
N THR A 9 -12.60 23.54 -33.00
CA THR A 9 -12.43 23.55 -31.56
C THR A 9 -11.02 23.07 -31.23
N LEU A 10 -10.14 24.01 -30.88
CA LEU A 10 -8.80 23.74 -30.39
C LEU A 10 -8.89 23.22 -28.95
N ILE A 11 -8.75 21.91 -28.75
CA ILE A 11 -8.65 21.30 -27.44
C ILE A 11 -7.22 21.49 -26.97
N LEU A 12 -7.03 22.45 -26.07
CA LEU A 12 -5.76 22.66 -25.36
C LEU A 12 -5.65 21.63 -24.25
N THR A 13 -4.97 20.52 -24.53
CA THR A 13 -4.59 19.53 -23.51
C THR A 13 -3.44 20.10 -22.68
N THR A 14 -3.74 20.69 -21.54
CA THR A 14 -2.73 21.01 -20.54
C THR A 14 -2.29 19.71 -19.86
N THR A 15 -1.19 19.15 -20.31
CA THR A 15 -0.45 18.14 -19.57
C THR A 15 0.17 18.80 -18.34
N PHE A 16 -0.44 18.62 -17.20
CA PHE A 16 0.15 18.97 -15.90
C PHE A 16 1.26 17.98 -15.61
N SER A 17 2.46 18.27 -16.12
CA SER A 17 3.68 17.60 -15.69
C SER A 17 4.01 18.14 -14.30
N PHE A 18 3.65 17.41 -13.24
CA PHE A 18 4.22 17.61 -11.92
C PHE A 18 5.68 17.12 -11.94
N ALA A 19 6.55 17.94 -12.48
CA ALA A 19 7.96 17.83 -12.18
C ALA A 19 8.12 18.27 -10.71
N LEU A 20 8.16 17.32 -9.78
CA LEU A 20 8.57 17.59 -8.41
C LEU A 20 10.05 17.97 -8.48
N ASP A 21 10.32 19.27 -8.32
CA ASP A 21 11.67 19.80 -8.19
C ASP A 21 12.27 19.33 -6.86
N LEU A 22 12.90 18.17 -6.91
CA LEU A 22 13.65 17.56 -5.81
C LEU A 22 14.88 18.38 -5.41
N ASN A 23 15.29 19.37 -6.23
CA ASN A 23 16.42 20.23 -5.94
C ASN A 23 16.11 21.27 -4.85
N SER A 24 14.86 21.66 -4.68
CA SER A 24 14.49 22.66 -3.66
C SER A 24 14.55 22.10 -2.23
N VAL A 25 14.28 20.79 -2.08
CA VAL A 25 14.38 20.10 -0.77
C VAL A 25 15.84 19.82 -0.41
N ALA A 26 16.69 19.52 -1.40
CA ALA A 26 18.11 19.28 -1.18
C ALA A 26 18.87 20.55 -0.76
N LYS A 27 18.48 21.73 -1.25
CA LYS A 27 19.14 22.99 -0.89
C LYS A 27 18.91 23.42 0.57
N GLY A 28 17.72 23.14 1.13
CA GLY A 28 17.42 23.51 2.51
C GLY A 28 18.25 22.77 3.57
N VAL A 29 18.74 21.58 3.25
CA VAL A 29 19.53 20.74 4.18
C VAL A 29 21.03 21.05 4.05
N VAL A 30 21.50 21.43 2.87
CA VAL A 30 22.93 21.73 2.64
C VAL A 30 23.34 23.04 3.33
N ASP A 31 22.45 24.05 3.37
CA ASP A 31 22.78 25.35 4.00
C ASP A 31 22.85 25.30 5.53
N SER A 32 22.29 24.28 6.16
CA SER A 32 22.33 24.09 7.62
C SER A 32 23.64 23.45 8.11
N VAL A 33 24.34 22.70 7.24
CA VAL A 33 25.56 21.95 7.61
C VAL A 33 26.83 22.72 7.32
N THR A 34 26.78 23.80 6.50
CA THR A 34 28.01 24.51 6.01
C THR A 34 28.48 25.64 6.91
N LYS A 35 27.79 25.89 8.04
CA LYS A 35 28.14 27.07 8.91
C LYS A 35 29.02 26.79 10.13
N GLU A 36 29.47 25.58 10.37
CA GLU A 36 30.44 25.32 11.43
C GLU A 36 31.54 24.36 10.95
N GLN A 37 32.64 24.89 10.48
CA GLN A 37 34.01 24.52 10.76
C GLN A 37 34.97 24.92 9.62
N THR A 38 35.57 26.07 9.80
CA THR A 38 36.86 26.38 9.17
C THR A 38 37.93 26.16 10.21
N THR A 39 38.67 25.06 10.16
CA THR A 39 40.08 24.98 10.57
C THR A 39 40.75 23.71 10.06
N THR A 40 41.63 23.88 9.08
CA THR A 40 42.92 23.24 8.79
C THR A 40 43.09 21.71 8.81
N GLN A 41 43.23 21.18 7.56
CA GLN A 41 44.21 20.19 7.07
C GLN A 41 44.53 18.91 7.84
N LYS A 42 44.21 17.76 7.26
CA LYS A 42 45.18 16.74 6.81
C LYS A 42 44.52 15.66 5.97
N THR A 43 45.08 15.44 4.79
CA THR A 43 44.83 14.31 3.90
C THR A 43 45.03 13.01 4.65
N ASN A 44 43.94 12.28 4.89
CA ASN A 44 43.95 10.84 5.16
C ASN A 44 42.72 10.24 4.51
N THR A 45 42.93 9.21 3.72
CA THR A 45 41.93 8.30 3.17
C THR A 45 40.95 7.91 4.29
N THR A 46 39.82 8.61 4.38
CA THR A 46 38.86 8.39 5.46
C THR A 46 37.75 7.56 4.90
N THR A 47 37.71 6.28 5.22
CA THR A 47 36.44 5.63 5.51
C THR A 47 35.71 6.57 6.47
N SER A 48 34.80 7.37 5.96
CA SER A 48 34.02 8.32 6.75
C SER A 48 33.19 7.51 7.75
N ASN A 49 33.68 7.46 9.01
CA ASN A 49 32.83 7.07 10.13
C ASN A 49 31.71 8.10 10.21
N LEU A 50 30.60 7.78 9.52
CA LEU A 50 29.37 8.54 9.68
C LEU A 50 29.00 8.48 11.15
N ASN A 51 28.76 9.64 11.74
CA ASN A 51 28.24 9.72 13.09
C ASN A 51 26.87 9.01 13.12
N ASP A 52 26.60 8.21 14.16
CA ASP A 52 25.39 7.42 14.34
C ASP A 52 24.11 8.25 14.15
N SER A 53 24.12 9.52 14.52
CA SER A 53 22.98 10.43 14.31
C SER A 53 22.76 10.75 12.82
N THR A 54 23.81 10.92 12.02
CA THR A 54 23.71 11.15 10.58
C THR A 54 23.14 9.92 9.88
N VAL A 55 23.60 8.75 10.27
CA VAL A 55 23.09 7.46 9.74
C VAL A 55 21.62 7.25 10.08
N SER A 56 21.25 7.52 11.33
CA SER A 56 19.85 7.44 11.78
C SER A 56 18.95 8.42 11.03
N ASN A 57 19.39 9.66 10.84
CA ASN A 57 18.62 10.66 10.10
C ASN A 57 18.46 10.28 8.62
N GLY A 58 19.51 9.73 8.01
CA GLY A 58 19.44 9.24 6.64
C GLY A 58 18.46 8.09 6.47
N LEU A 59 18.42 7.15 7.43
CA LEU A 59 17.43 6.09 7.43
C LEU A 59 16.01 6.65 7.57
N LYS A 60 15.76 7.55 8.53
CA LYS A 60 14.46 8.18 8.73
C LYS A 60 13.97 8.86 7.43
N GLU A 61 14.85 9.53 6.72
CA GLU A 61 14.55 10.18 5.45
C GLU A 61 14.18 9.14 4.35
N ALA A 62 14.94 8.04 4.26
CA ALA A 62 14.62 6.94 3.36
C ALA A 62 13.23 6.35 3.64
N LEU A 63 12.90 6.16 4.91
CA LEU A 63 11.62 5.62 5.34
C LEU A 63 10.46 6.56 5.01
N LYS A 64 10.64 7.88 5.19
CA LYS A 64 9.65 8.90 4.77
C LYS A 64 9.39 8.85 3.27
N VAL A 65 10.43 8.68 2.45
CA VAL A 65 10.30 8.50 1.00
C VAL A 65 9.51 7.22 0.68
N GLY A 66 9.81 6.10 1.35
CA GLY A 66 9.10 4.84 1.18
C GLY A 66 7.62 4.93 1.53
N VAL A 67 7.30 5.55 2.65
CA VAL A 67 5.92 5.79 3.10
C VAL A 67 5.16 6.68 2.12
N LYS A 68 5.76 7.81 1.73
CA LYS A 68 5.16 8.72 0.74
C LYS A 68 4.90 8.01 -0.59
N TYR A 69 5.84 7.21 -1.06
CA TYR A 69 5.66 6.41 -2.27
C TYR A 69 4.45 5.48 -2.14
N ALA A 70 4.40 4.65 -1.10
CA ALA A 70 3.34 3.68 -0.90
C ALA A 70 1.96 4.35 -0.78
N THR A 71 1.82 5.36 0.07
CA THR A 71 0.54 6.04 0.32
C THR A 71 0.05 6.84 -0.89
N THR A 72 0.96 7.43 -1.68
CA THR A 72 0.61 8.15 -2.92
C THR A 72 0.18 7.18 -4.02
N GLN A 73 0.96 6.11 -4.25
CA GLN A 73 0.64 5.12 -5.30
C GLN A 73 -0.68 4.42 -5.01
N LEU A 74 -0.88 3.95 -3.78
CA LEU A 74 -2.10 3.25 -3.39
C LEU A 74 -3.31 4.17 -3.25
N GLY A 75 -3.08 5.44 -2.89
CA GLY A 75 -4.12 6.45 -2.79
C GLY A 75 -4.54 7.07 -4.13
N SER A 76 -3.84 6.76 -5.22
CA SER A 76 -4.24 7.19 -6.56
C SER A 76 -5.52 6.49 -7.02
N GLN A 77 -6.17 7.03 -8.05
CA GLN A 77 -7.34 6.39 -8.65
C GLN A 77 -7.00 4.95 -9.07
N ASN A 78 -7.73 3.98 -8.53
CA ASN A 78 -7.50 2.55 -8.75
C ASN A 78 -6.11 2.06 -8.31
N GLY A 79 -5.48 2.71 -7.34
CA GLY A 79 -4.13 2.39 -6.90
C GLY A 79 -3.95 0.95 -6.41
N TYR A 80 -4.96 0.39 -5.73
CA TYR A 80 -5.00 -1.04 -5.40
C TYR A 80 -5.44 -1.89 -6.58
N LEU A 81 -6.51 -1.50 -7.27
CA LEU A 81 -7.13 -2.30 -8.34
C LEU A 81 -6.17 -2.62 -9.48
N ASN A 82 -5.39 -1.61 -9.91
CA ASN A 82 -4.49 -1.71 -11.05
C ASN A 82 -3.10 -2.26 -10.69
N ASN A 83 -2.85 -2.56 -9.44
CA ASN A 83 -1.58 -3.12 -8.98
C ASN A 83 -1.75 -4.58 -8.59
N SER A 84 -1.25 -5.49 -9.43
CA SER A 84 -1.41 -6.95 -9.26
C SER A 84 -0.84 -7.50 -7.94
N LEU A 85 0.10 -6.78 -7.30
CA LEU A 85 0.72 -7.22 -6.04
C LEU A 85 -0.14 -6.95 -4.81
N VAL A 86 -1.05 -5.99 -4.91
CA VAL A 86 -1.84 -5.51 -3.77
C VAL A 86 -3.34 -5.44 -4.06
N LYS A 87 -3.74 -5.80 -5.27
CA LYS A 87 -5.16 -5.87 -5.64
C LYS A 87 -5.90 -6.77 -4.66
N ILE A 88 -6.97 -6.25 -4.08
CA ILE A 88 -7.83 -6.99 -3.16
C ILE A 88 -8.75 -7.89 -3.99
N PRO A 89 -8.60 -9.20 -3.88
CA PRO A 89 -9.46 -10.17 -4.59
C PRO A 89 -10.81 -10.32 -3.88
N LEU A 90 -11.64 -11.22 -4.39
CA LEU A 90 -12.82 -11.66 -3.65
C LEU A 90 -12.43 -12.25 -2.29
N PRO A 91 -13.25 -12.06 -1.24
CA PRO A 91 -13.06 -12.73 0.04
C PRO A 91 -12.97 -14.26 -0.12
N ASN A 92 -12.23 -14.92 0.78
CA ASN A 92 -11.94 -16.36 0.70
C ASN A 92 -13.19 -17.21 0.52
N ASN A 93 -14.28 -16.83 1.18
CA ASN A 93 -15.58 -17.49 1.06
C ASN A 93 -16.25 -17.39 -0.32
N LEU A 94 -15.80 -16.51 -1.19
CA LEU A 94 -16.32 -16.32 -2.56
C LEU A 94 -15.28 -16.65 -3.64
N SER A 95 -13.99 -16.52 -3.33
CA SER A 95 -12.90 -16.68 -4.31
C SER A 95 -12.86 -18.08 -4.92
N GLY A 96 -13.12 -19.13 -4.14
CA GLY A 96 -13.22 -20.52 -4.63
C GLY A 96 -14.40 -20.76 -5.57
N ALA A 97 -15.40 -19.89 -5.53
CA ALA A 97 -16.61 -20.01 -6.35
C ALA A 97 -16.68 -18.96 -7.47
N GLU A 98 -15.65 -18.12 -7.65
CA GLU A 98 -15.67 -17.02 -8.60
C GLU A 98 -16.03 -17.47 -10.02
N SER A 99 -15.42 -18.55 -10.50
CA SER A 99 -15.68 -19.09 -11.83
C SER A 99 -17.14 -19.51 -12.00
N LEU A 100 -17.72 -20.17 -10.97
CA LEU A 100 -19.11 -20.60 -10.99
C LEU A 100 -20.06 -19.38 -11.00
N ILE A 101 -19.78 -18.39 -10.17
CA ILE A 101 -20.57 -17.15 -10.09
C ILE A 101 -20.55 -16.42 -11.44
N ARG A 102 -19.38 -16.30 -12.07
CA ARG A 102 -19.24 -15.69 -13.40
C ARG A 102 -19.99 -16.48 -14.48
N THR A 103 -19.87 -17.80 -14.50
CA THR A 103 -20.61 -18.67 -15.43
C THR A 103 -22.13 -18.56 -15.25
N ALA A 104 -22.61 -18.30 -14.04
CA ALA A 104 -24.01 -18.04 -13.74
C ALA A 104 -24.50 -16.63 -14.10
N GLY A 105 -23.67 -15.82 -14.79
CA GLY A 105 -24.01 -14.45 -15.23
C GLY A 105 -23.67 -13.36 -14.21
N GLY A 106 -22.85 -13.67 -13.21
CA GLY A 106 -22.45 -12.75 -12.15
C GLY A 106 -21.21 -11.90 -12.45
N ASP A 107 -20.68 -11.88 -13.68
CA ASP A 107 -19.45 -11.16 -14.04
C ASP A 107 -19.46 -9.72 -13.54
N LYS A 108 -20.50 -8.96 -13.88
CA LYS A 108 -20.61 -7.55 -13.48
C LYS A 108 -20.67 -7.39 -11.96
N MET A 109 -21.38 -8.25 -11.26
CA MET A 109 -21.51 -8.19 -9.80
C MET A 109 -20.15 -8.43 -9.11
N VAL A 110 -19.40 -9.41 -9.61
CA VAL A 110 -18.05 -9.72 -9.11
C VAL A 110 -17.10 -8.57 -9.36
N ASP A 111 -17.12 -7.99 -10.56
CA ASP A 111 -16.26 -6.87 -10.92
C ASP A 111 -16.62 -5.62 -10.11
N ASP A 112 -17.89 -5.30 -9.94
CA ASP A 112 -18.37 -4.19 -9.11
C ASP A 112 -17.94 -4.35 -7.64
N LEU A 113 -18.02 -5.56 -7.10
CA LEU A 113 -17.56 -5.86 -5.74
C LEU A 113 -16.04 -5.65 -5.61
N ILE A 114 -15.25 -6.22 -6.51
CA ILE A 114 -13.79 -6.07 -6.52
C ILE A 114 -13.42 -4.59 -6.67
N ASN A 115 -14.03 -3.87 -7.58
CA ASN A 115 -13.78 -2.43 -7.81
C ASN A 115 -14.10 -1.60 -6.55
N SER A 116 -15.22 -1.88 -5.91
CA SER A 116 -15.67 -1.15 -4.72
C SER A 116 -14.76 -1.40 -3.52
N MET A 117 -14.33 -2.64 -3.29
CA MET A 117 -13.38 -2.99 -2.21
C MET A 117 -12.03 -2.30 -2.42
N ASN A 118 -11.50 -2.36 -3.63
CA ASN A 118 -10.21 -1.71 -3.97
C ASN A 118 -10.32 -0.18 -3.92
N GLY A 119 -11.46 0.39 -4.30
CA GLY A 119 -11.76 1.81 -4.17
C GLY A 119 -11.75 2.27 -2.72
N ALA A 120 -12.35 1.50 -1.80
CA ALA A 120 -12.34 1.78 -0.37
C ALA A 120 -10.91 1.79 0.20
N ALA A 121 -10.10 0.79 -0.16
CA ALA A 121 -8.70 0.72 0.25
C ALA A 121 -7.88 1.92 -0.28
N SER A 122 -8.10 2.30 -1.55
CA SER A 122 -7.42 3.47 -2.14
C SER A 122 -7.81 4.78 -1.44
N LYS A 123 -9.06 4.96 -1.04
CA LYS A 123 -9.53 6.13 -0.29
C LYS A 123 -8.87 6.22 1.10
N ALA A 124 -8.62 5.08 1.76
CA ALA A 124 -8.01 5.01 3.07
C ALA A 124 -6.48 5.22 3.06
N ALA A 125 -5.78 4.80 2.01
CA ALA A 125 -4.31 4.77 1.98
C ALA A 125 -3.63 6.12 2.28
N PRO A 126 -4.03 7.28 1.74
CA PRO A 126 -3.37 8.55 2.05
C PRO A 126 -3.46 8.95 3.52
N LYS A 127 -4.54 8.55 4.21
CA LYS A 127 -4.76 8.86 5.62
C LYS A 127 -3.79 8.16 6.57
N THR A 128 -3.14 7.10 6.10
CA THR A 128 -2.19 6.31 6.90
C THR A 128 -0.80 6.95 7.02
N ALA A 129 -0.50 7.95 6.18
CA ALA A 129 0.82 8.57 6.14
C ALA A 129 1.28 9.10 7.51
N GLU A 130 0.39 9.76 8.25
CA GLU A 130 0.71 10.33 9.57
C GLU A 130 1.09 9.27 10.61
N ILE A 131 0.45 8.09 10.59
CA ILE A 131 0.78 6.98 11.50
C ILE A 131 2.20 6.49 11.25
N PHE A 132 2.59 6.34 9.98
CA PHE A 132 3.94 5.94 9.62
C PHE A 132 4.98 7.01 9.96
N LEU A 133 4.67 8.29 9.71
CA LEU A 133 5.56 9.40 10.04
C LEU A 133 5.78 9.50 11.56
N ASP A 134 4.74 9.35 12.36
CA ASP A 134 4.84 9.31 13.83
C ASP A 134 5.72 8.15 14.31
N ALA A 135 5.59 6.95 13.70
CA ALA A 135 6.46 5.81 14.01
C ALA A 135 7.92 6.06 13.63
N ILE A 136 8.18 6.76 12.50
CA ILE A 136 9.54 7.16 12.10
C ILE A 136 10.12 8.17 13.09
N ASP A 137 9.35 9.16 13.48
CA ASP A 137 9.83 10.22 14.39
C ASP A 137 10.14 9.65 15.78
N LYS A 138 9.35 8.69 16.27
CA LYS A 138 9.55 7.97 17.54
C LYS A 138 10.66 6.92 17.51
N MET A 139 11.20 6.58 16.33
CA MET A 139 12.26 5.59 16.17
C MET A 139 13.50 5.97 16.96
N SER A 140 13.95 5.07 17.83
CA SER A 140 15.20 5.21 18.58
C SER A 140 16.44 4.98 17.70
N LEU A 141 17.59 5.38 18.20
CA LEU A 141 18.88 5.08 17.54
C LEU A 141 19.10 3.56 17.41
N THR A 142 18.75 2.80 18.43
CA THR A 142 18.86 1.33 18.43
C THR A 142 17.96 0.72 17.36
N ASP A 143 16.72 1.18 17.20
CA ASP A 143 15.82 0.74 16.12
C ASP A 143 16.44 1.01 14.75
N ALA A 144 16.98 2.22 14.56
CA ALA A 144 17.63 2.60 13.31
C ALA A 144 18.83 1.69 13.00
N GLN A 145 19.68 1.40 13.97
CA GLN A 145 20.82 0.50 13.82
C GLN A 145 20.36 -0.93 13.47
N ASN A 146 19.32 -1.44 14.14
CA ASN A 146 18.76 -2.76 13.86
C ASN A 146 18.15 -2.85 12.45
N ILE A 147 17.48 -1.80 11.99
CA ILE A 147 16.94 -1.72 10.63
C ILE A 147 18.07 -1.71 9.60
N LEU A 148 19.13 -0.95 9.82
CA LEU A 148 20.26 -0.86 8.90
C LEU A 148 21.05 -2.18 8.81
N ALA A 149 21.29 -2.84 9.95
CA ALA A 149 21.97 -4.13 10.01
C ALA A 149 21.08 -5.27 9.50
N GLY A 150 19.77 -5.05 9.42
CA GLY A 150 18.79 -6.06 9.03
C GLY A 150 18.71 -6.29 7.52
N GLY A 151 17.95 -7.32 7.14
CA GLY A 151 17.68 -7.68 5.74
C GLY A 151 16.75 -6.71 5.01
N ASN A 152 16.36 -7.09 3.78
CA ASN A 152 15.62 -6.24 2.84
C ASN A 152 14.25 -5.74 3.35
N ASN A 153 13.70 -6.35 4.39
CA ASN A 153 12.38 -6.00 4.95
C ASN A 153 12.46 -5.55 6.42
N ALA A 154 13.64 -5.16 6.91
CA ALA A 154 13.82 -4.81 8.32
C ALA A 154 12.99 -3.58 8.73
N ALA A 155 12.94 -2.54 7.89
CA ALA A 155 12.09 -1.37 8.13
C ALA A 155 10.60 -1.71 8.02
N THR A 156 10.22 -2.51 7.05
CA THR A 156 8.83 -2.98 6.90
C THR A 156 8.37 -3.76 8.13
N ASN A 157 9.22 -4.63 8.68
CA ASN A 157 8.93 -5.38 9.91
C ASN A 157 8.81 -4.46 11.12
N TYR A 158 9.67 -3.44 11.23
CA TYR A 158 9.56 -2.40 12.26
C TYR A 158 8.19 -1.70 12.18
N PHE A 159 7.76 -1.28 10.98
CA PHE A 159 6.44 -0.68 10.80
C PHE A 159 5.31 -1.64 11.16
N LYS A 160 5.36 -2.89 10.70
CA LYS A 160 4.34 -3.89 11.06
C LYS A 160 4.16 -3.98 12.56
N SER A 161 5.25 -4.08 13.31
CA SER A 161 5.21 -4.22 14.78
C SER A 161 4.68 -2.97 15.48
N ASN A 162 4.96 -1.77 14.95
CA ASN A 162 4.67 -0.51 15.64
C ASN A 162 3.41 0.22 15.15
N THR A 163 2.86 -0.16 13.98
CA THR A 163 1.77 0.62 13.36
C THR A 163 0.51 -0.17 13.07
N THR A 164 0.54 -1.52 13.02
CA THR A 164 -0.60 -2.34 12.58
C THR A 164 -1.89 -2.00 13.35
N ASP A 165 -1.85 -1.92 14.67
CA ASP A 165 -3.05 -1.65 15.47
C ASP A 165 -3.59 -0.23 15.26
N SER A 166 -2.69 0.75 15.11
CA SER A 166 -3.08 2.14 14.82
C SER A 166 -3.65 2.27 13.42
N LEU A 167 -3.09 1.55 12.44
CA LEU A 167 -3.61 1.48 11.07
C LEU A 167 -5.01 0.84 11.05
N LYS A 168 -5.22 -0.26 11.76
CA LYS A 168 -6.56 -0.87 11.88
C LYS A 168 -7.58 0.11 12.45
N LYS A 169 -7.26 0.77 13.54
CA LYS A 169 -8.15 1.76 14.17
C LYS A 169 -8.50 2.93 13.26
N LEU A 170 -7.54 3.38 12.43
CA LEU A 170 -7.78 4.48 11.48
C LEU A 170 -8.53 4.02 10.24
N ILE A 171 -8.15 2.88 9.65
CA ILE A 171 -8.63 2.43 8.35
C ILE A 171 -10.04 1.85 8.44
N THR A 172 -10.34 1.06 9.48
CA THR A 172 -11.64 0.37 9.60
C THR A 172 -12.84 1.30 9.45
N PRO A 173 -12.94 2.44 10.17
CA PRO A 173 -14.09 3.33 9.99
C PRO A 173 -14.15 3.95 8.59
N ILE A 174 -13.01 4.25 7.96
CA ILE A 174 -12.97 4.77 6.59
C ILE A 174 -13.45 3.72 5.59
N ILE A 175 -13.06 2.46 5.77
CA ILE A 175 -13.56 1.33 4.96
C ILE A 175 -15.07 1.20 5.13
N GLN A 176 -15.57 1.18 6.36
CA GLN A 176 -17.01 1.05 6.66
C GLN A 176 -17.83 2.16 6.01
N GLU A 177 -17.40 3.42 6.15
CA GLU A 177 -18.04 4.56 5.51
C GLU A 177 -18.04 4.42 3.98
N THR A 178 -16.88 4.09 3.40
CA THR A 178 -16.74 3.96 1.94
C THR A 178 -17.50 2.76 1.39
N MET A 179 -17.61 1.67 2.16
CA MET A 179 -18.43 0.51 1.79
C MET A 179 -19.91 0.89 1.68
N GLN A 180 -20.41 1.77 2.55
CA GLN A 180 -21.78 2.29 2.47
C GLN A 180 -21.96 3.16 1.21
N GLU A 181 -21.04 4.11 0.97
CA GLU A 181 -21.08 5.00 -0.19
C GLU A 181 -21.02 4.22 -1.52
N ASN A 182 -20.17 3.21 -1.61
CA ASN A 182 -19.91 2.43 -2.81
C ASN A 182 -20.80 1.19 -2.95
N GLN A 183 -21.80 1.03 -2.09
CA GLN A 183 -22.74 -0.12 -2.11
C GLN A 183 -22.04 -1.48 -2.04
N VAL A 184 -20.87 -1.57 -1.40
CA VAL A 184 -20.07 -2.82 -1.30
C VAL A 184 -20.90 -3.94 -0.70
N ALA A 185 -21.67 -3.68 0.36
CA ALA A 185 -22.52 -4.65 1.00
C ALA A 185 -23.58 -5.20 0.01
N THR A 186 -24.19 -4.33 -0.79
CA THR A 186 -25.19 -4.72 -1.81
C THR A 186 -24.58 -5.63 -2.88
N TYR A 187 -23.37 -5.30 -3.35
CA TYR A 187 -22.66 -6.16 -4.31
C TYR A 187 -22.26 -7.49 -3.68
N TYR A 188 -21.75 -7.47 -2.45
CA TYR A 188 -21.40 -8.68 -1.71
C TYR A 188 -22.61 -9.60 -1.53
N ASP A 189 -23.74 -9.07 -1.08
CA ASP A 189 -24.99 -9.82 -0.91
C ASP A 189 -25.49 -10.39 -2.24
N SER A 190 -25.39 -9.62 -3.33
CA SER A 190 -25.79 -10.06 -4.67
C SER A 190 -24.94 -11.24 -5.15
N VAL A 191 -23.62 -11.15 -5.01
CA VAL A 191 -22.67 -12.23 -5.36
C VAL A 191 -22.92 -13.45 -4.49
N ASN A 192 -23.08 -13.26 -3.19
CA ASN A 192 -23.33 -14.35 -2.22
C ASN A 192 -24.67 -15.06 -2.46
N ASN A 193 -25.73 -14.31 -2.79
CA ASN A 193 -27.04 -14.88 -3.11
C ASN A 193 -27.01 -15.65 -4.44
N LEU A 194 -26.31 -15.13 -5.46
CA LEU A 194 -26.13 -15.84 -6.72
C LEU A 194 -25.36 -17.14 -6.49
N TYR A 195 -24.29 -17.11 -5.70
CA TYR A 195 -23.54 -18.29 -5.31
C TYR A 195 -24.45 -19.31 -4.62
N LYS A 196 -25.18 -18.90 -3.58
CA LYS A 196 -26.09 -19.78 -2.84
C LYS A 196 -27.18 -20.40 -3.74
N SER A 197 -27.75 -19.64 -4.67
CA SER A 197 -28.74 -20.12 -5.62
C SER A 197 -28.16 -21.13 -6.61
N SER A 198 -26.92 -20.91 -7.05
CA SER A 198 -26.21 -21.79 -7.99
C SER A 198 -25.70 -23.08 -7.36
N THR A 199 -25.51 -23.08 -6.02
CA THR A 199 -25.04 -24.26 -5.26
C THR A 199 -26.11 -24.91 -4.40
N LYS A 200 -27.36 -24.49 -4.55
CA LYS A 200 -28.50 -25.03 -3.77
C LYS A 200 -28.57 -26.55 -3.94
N GLY A 201 -28.39 -27.26 -2.84
CA GLY A 201 -28.34 -28.72 -2.80
C GLY A 201 -26.94 -29.35 -2.69
N LEU A 202 -25.85 -28.59 -2.95
CA LEU A 202 -24.51 -29.09 -2.75
C LEU A 202 -23.94 -28.70 -1.38
N VAL A 203 -24.33 -27.54 -0.86
CA VAL A 203 -23.77 -26.94 0.38
C VAL A 203 -24.63 -27.22 1.62
N ASP A 204 -25.91 -27.53 1.45
CA ASP A 204 -26.83 -27.84 2.57
C ASP A 204 -26.56 -29.21 3.24
N ASN A 205 -25.51 -29.91 2.80
CA ASN A 205 -25.15 -31.20 3.37
C ASN A 205 -24.15 -31.02 4.52
N SER A 206 -24.64 -31.14 5.77
CA SER A 206 -23.83 -31.12 6.98
C SER A 206 -22.65 -32.10 6.93
N SER A 207 -22.73 -33.17 6.14
CA SER A 207 -21.64 -34.13 5.94
C SER A 207 -20.45 -33.52 5.18
N VAL A 208 -20.72 -32.68 4.17
CA VAL A 208 -19.66 -31.99 3.40
C VAL A 208 -18.93 -30.98 4.27
N MET A 209 -19.66 -30.21 5.09
CA MET A 209 -19.06 -29.24 6.01
C MET A 209 -18.19 -29.93 7.08
N ASN A 210 -18.68 -31.05 7.63
CA ASN A 210 -17.92 -31.84 8.62
C ASN A 210 -16.66 -32.46 7.99
N LEU A 211 -16.77 -32.93 6.74
CA LEU A 211 -15.62 -33.47 6.01
C LEU A 211 -14.55 -32.37 5.77
N ALA A 212 -14.97 -31.20 5.33
CA ALA A 212 -14.09 -30.07 5.09
C ALA A 212 -13.35 -29.60 6.36
N LYS A 213 -14.05 -29.55 7.51
CA LYS A 213 -13.45 -29.28 8.83
C LYS A 213 -12.40 -30.31 9.20
N ASN A 214 -12.66 -31.59 8.96
CA ASN A 214 -11.73 -32.68 9.25
C ASN A 214 -10.46 -32.62 8.40
N PHE A 215 -10.54 -32.06 7.19
CA PHE A 215 -9.37 -31.84 6.32
C PHE A 215 -8.77 -30.44 6.44
N GLY A 216 -9.30 -29.58 7.31
CA GLY A 216 -8.79 -28.20 7.50
C GLY A 216 -9.01 -27.28 6.28
N VAL A 217 -9.98 -27.62 5.41
CA VAL A 217 -10.31 -26.86 4.19
C VAL A 217 -11.65 -26.12 4.32
N ASP A 218 -12.20 -26.05 5.52
CA ASP A 218 -13.46 -25.38 5.81
C ASP A 218 -13.40 -23.87 5.55
N SER A 219 -12.23 -23.24 5.69
CA SER A 219 -12.02 -21.84 5.35
C SER A 219 -12.20 -21.51 3.86
N TYR A 220 -12.11 -22.52 3.00
CA TYR A 220 -12.34 -22.39 1.55
C TYR A 220 -13.79 -22.65 1.17
N ILE A 221 -14.65 -23.04 2.12
CA ILE A 221 -16.07 -23.20 1.88
C ILE A 221 -16.76 -21.85 2.07
N PRO A 222 -17.46 -21.34 1.05
CA PRO A 222 -18.20 -20.09 1.16
C PRO A 222 -19.17 -20.06 2.34
N GLY A 223 -19.10 -18.98 3.12
CA GLY A 223 -19.92 -18.80 4.32
C GLY A 223 -19.30 -19.31 5.62
N SER A 224 -18.08 -19.85 5.60
CA SER A 224 -17.39 -20.38 6.78
C SER A 224 -16.39 -19.41 7.43
N SER A 225 -16.06 -18.27 6.80
CA SER A 225 -15.12 -17.31 7.40
C SER A 225 -15.81 -16.50 8.50
N ASN A 226 -15.17 -16.45 9.69
CA ASN A 226 -15.61 -15.59 10.80
C ASN A 226 -15.18 -14.12 10.61
N GLU A 227 -14.42 -13.82 9.56
CA GLU A 227 -13.92 -12.48 9.25
C GLU A 227 -15.03 -11.69 8.55
N SER A 228 -15.34 -10.50 9.08
CA SER A 228 -16.29 -9.60 8.42
C SER A 228 -15.68 -9.00 7.14
N LEU A 229 -16.54 -8.54 6.21
CA LEU A 229 -16.07 -7.98 4.93
C LEU A 229 -15.23 -6.73 5.13
N ASP A 230 -15.58 -5.86 6.08
CA ASP A 230 -14.82 -4.66 6.42
C ASP A 230 -13.47 -5.00 7.05
N GLU A 231 -13.42 -6.03 7.89
CA GLU A 231 -12.17 -6.55 8.45
C GLU A 231 -11.26 -7.13 7.36
N PHE A 232 -11.81 -7.94 6.44
CA PHE A 232 -11.09 -8.46 5.30
C PHE A 232 -10.47 -7.34 4.45
N ILE A 233 -11.27 -6.33 4.06
CA ILE A 233 -10.77 -5.19 3.27
C ILE A 233 -9.72 -4.40 4.06
N THR A 234 -9.94 -4.17 5.35
CA THR A 234 -8.98 -3.46 6.22
C THR A 234 -7.65 -4.20 6.30
N ASN A 235 -7.67 -5.51 6.53
CA ASN A 235 -6.46 -6.33 6.61
C ASN A 235 -5.71 -6.34 5.27
N LYS A 236 -6.42 -6.48 4.15
CA LYS A 236 -5.84 -6.44 2.80
C LYS A 236 -5.29 -5.05 2.43
N ALA A 237 -5.95 -3.98 2.85
CA ALA A 237 -5.45 -2.63 2.65
C ALA A 237 -4.12 -2.40 3.40
N ILE A 238 -4.03 -2.83 4.65
CA ILE A 238 -2.80 -2.76 5.46
C ILE A 238 -1.69 -3.63 4.87
N GLU A 239 -2.00 -4.85 4.45
CA GLU A 239 -1.06 -5.76 3.78
C GLU A 239 -0.49 -5.12 2.51
N GLY A 240 -1.34 -4.48 1.71
CA GLY A 240 -0.94 -3.75 0.50
C GLY A 240 0.01 -2.58 0.80
N LEU A 241 -0.26 -1.79 1.84
CA LEU A 241 0.64 -0.72 2.28
C LEU A 241 2.03 -1.26 2.64
N PHE A 242 2.10 -2.31 3.46
CA PHE A 242 3.37 -2.92 3.81
C PHE A 242 4.10 -3.54 2.62
N THR A 243 3.36 -4.12 1.67
CA THR A 243 3.95 -4.67 0.43
C THR A 243 4.63 -3.57 -0.40
N MET A 244 3.97 -2.42 -0.57
CA MET A 244 4.55 -1.30 -1.31
C MET A 244 5.73 -0.66 -0.59
N ILE A 245 5.69 -0.58 0.75
CA ILE A 245 6.81 -0.12 1.56
C ILE A 245 8.00 -1.08 1.42
N ALA A 246 7.77 -2.40 1.50
CA ALA A 246 8.80 -3.42 1.33
C ALA A 246 9.46 -3.37 -0.05
N GLN A 247 8.69 -3.17 -1.10
CA GLN A 247 9.22 -2.98 -2.45
C GLN A 247 10.15 -1.76 -2.52
N LYS A 248 9.71 -0.63 -1.96
CA LYS A 248 10.52 0.58 -1.99
C LYS A 248 11.76 0.47 -1.10
N GLU A 249 11.64 -0.17 0.06
CA GLU A 249 12.78 -0.49 0.93
C GLU A 249 13.82 -1.34 0.19
N SER A 250 13.39 -2.43 -0.43
CA SER A 250 14.29 -3.31 -1.21
C SER A 250 14.95 -2.56 -2.37
N ALA A 251 14.19 -1.72 -3.08
CA ALA A 251 14.73 -0.91 -4.18
C ALA A 251 15.81 0.09 -3.68
N ILE A 252 15.58 0.78 -2.58
CA ILE A 252 16.56 1.73 -2.00
C ILE A 252 17.84 0.98 -1.55
N ARG A 253 17.68 -0.21 -0.96
CA ARG A 253 18.83 -1.01 -0.49
C ARG A 253 19.69 -1.58 -1.63
N SER A 254 19.07 -1.94 -2.76
CA SER A 254 19.73 -2.68 -3.84
C SER A 254 20.09 -1.84 -5.06
N ASN A 255 19.45 -0.70 -5.27
CA ASN A 255 19.58 0.10 -6.49
C ASN A 255 20.12 1.51 -6.20
N PRO A 256 21.36 1.84 -6.62
CA PRO A 256 21.92 3.17 -6.43
C PRO A 256 21.10 4.31 -7.05
N VAL A 257 20.31 4.05 -8.09
CA VAL A 257 19.43 5.05 -8.73
C VAL A 257 18.29 5.46 -7.79
N GLU A 258 17.83 4.55 -6.95
CA GLU A 258 16.78 4.81 -5.96
C GLU A 258 17.29 5.61 -4.75
N GLN A 259 18.61 5.71 -4.59
CA GLN A 259 19.28 6.46 -3.54
C GLN A 259 19.40 7.94 -3.96
N THR A 260 18.28 8.63 -4.04
CA THR A 260 18.15 9.96 -4.65
C THR A 260 18.80 11.09 -3.86
N SER A 261 19.10 10.91 -2.57
CA SER A 261 19.80 11.90 -1.75
C SER A 261 21.23 11.49 -1.41
N SER A 262 22.09 12.47 -1.10
CA SER A 262 23.46 12.21 -0.65
C SER A 262 23.50 11.34 0.61
N ILE A 263 22.57 11.53 1.52
CA ILE A 263 22.41 10.76 2.75
C ILE A 263 22.03 9.30 2.45
N LEU A 264 21.11 9.05 1.52
CA LEU A 264 20.75 7.68 1.10
C LEU A 264 21.95 6.95 0.49
N LYS A 265 22.75 7.66 -0.33
CA LYS A 265 23.99 7.09 -0.89
C LYS A 265 25.05 6.80 0.18
N GLN A 266 25.12 7.62 1.23
CA GLN A 266 26.06 7.40 2.33
C GLN A 266 25.66 6.20 3.20
N VAL A 267 24.35 5.98 3.38
CA VAL A 267 23.81 4.94 4.27
C VAL A 267 23.66 3.58 3.55
N PHE A 268 23.28 3.58 2.28
CA PHE A 268 22.97 2.37 1.52
C PHE A 268 23.89 2.16 0.31
N GLY A 269 24.69 3.14 -0.09
CA GLY A 269 25.67 3.02 -1.17
C GLY A 269 26.76 2.01 -0.79
N LYS A 270 26.94 0.98 -1.62
CA LYS A 270 28.04 0.01 -1.51
C LYS A 270 29.16 0.41 -2.43
#